data_cefb7b5decd6b5162e1fcf2315ed49ad
#
_entry.id   cefb7b5decd6b5162e1fcf2315ed49ad
#
_cell.length_a   1.000
_cell.length_b   1.000
_cell.length_c   1.000
_cell.angle_alpha   90.00
_cell.angle_beta   90.00
_cell.angle_gamma   90.00
#
_symmetry.space_group_name_H-M   'P 1'
#
loop_
_entity.id
_entity.type
_entity.pdbx_description
1 polymer ?
#
loop_
_entity_poly.entity_id
_entity_poly.type
_entity_poly.pdbx_seq_one_letter_code
_entity_poly.pdbx_strand_id
1 'polypeptide(L)'
;MLTIIQGGSAYGARLITTLPLAQGDVVHKIEHYRLVDRPTYQTIQVSRDAHIEELGVLAYLNHSCRPNVHVDTAALTVTALRAIAAGEELNFFYPSTEWEMDRPFVCLCGAPQCVRLVAGAKYLSVDTLSRYPINRHIRALILETLEAALVPAR
;
A
#
# COMPACT_ATOMS: atom_id res chain seq x y z
N MET A 1 10.71 -8.91 -14.57
CA MET A 1 10.90 -10.00 -13.56
C MET A 1 11.19 -9.37 -12.20
N LEU A 2 10.64 -9.94 -11.14
CA LEU A 2 10.78 -9.43 -9.77
C LEU A 2 11.82 -10.25 -9.00
N THR A 3 12.59 -9.60 -8.13
CA THR A 3 13.61 -10.25 -7.30
C THR A 3 13.59 -9.67 -5.90
N ILE A 4 13.65 -10.56 -4.90
CA ILE A 4 13.75 -10.18 -3.48
C ILE A 4 15.21 -10.03 -3.13
N ILE A 5 15.59 -8.86 -2.61
CA ILE A 5 16.93 -8.57 -2.10
C ILE A 5 16.87 -8.52 -0.57
N GLN A 6 17.71 -9.30 0.07
CA GLN A 6 17.84 -9.30 1.53
C GLN A 6 18.74 -8.14 1.98
N GLY A 7 18.26 -7.35 2.94
CA GLY A 7 18.99 -6.19 3.45
C GLY A 7 19.02 -5.00 2.49
N GLY A 8 19.76 -3.97 2.86
CA GLY A 8 19.96 -2.78 2.04
C GLY A 8 18.79 -1.79 1.99
N SER A 9 17.75 -1.99 2.80
CA SER A 9 16.70 -1.01 3.05
C SER A 9 16.51 -0.78 4.54
N ALA A 10 15.87 0.32 4.90
CA ALA A 10 15.49 0.61 6.29
C ALA A 10 14.52 -0.42 6.89
N TYR A 11 13.86 -1.20 6.04
CA TYR A 11 12.86 -2.21 6.41
C TYR A 11 13.34 -3.66 6.25
N GLY A 12 14.63 -3.87 5.97
CA GLY A 12 15.22 -5.19 5.78
C GLY A 12 15.17 -5.65 4.33
N ALA A 13 14.37 -6.66 3.99
CA ALA A 13 14.22 -7.14 2.62
C ALA A 13 13.41 -6.16 1.75
N ARG A 14 13.68 -6.18 0.45
CA ARG A 14 13.01 -5.32 -0.54
C ARG A 14 12.76 -6.05 -1.84
N LEU A 15 11.72 -5.63 -2.55
CA LEU A 15 11.40 -6.11 -3.88
C LEU A 15 11.95 -5.16 -4.94
N ILE A 16 12.68 -5.67 -5.92
CA ILE A 16 13.16 -4.90 -7.07
C ILE A 16 12.62 -5.46 -8.37
N THR A 17 12.57 -4.61 -9.41
CA THR A 17 12.42 -5.08 -10.79
C THR A 17 13.80 -5.28 -11.42
N THR A 18 13.98 -6.37 -12.19
CA THR A 18 15.22 -6.61 -12.95
C THR A 18 15.16 -6.07 -14.38
N LEU A 19 13.98 -5.62 -14.82
CA LEU A 19 13.73 -5.03 -16.13
C LEU A 19 13.12 -3.64 -15.96
N PRO A 20 13.36 -2.71 -16.87
CA PRO A 20 12.67 -1.42 -16.84
C PRO A 20 11.17 -1.62 -17.08
N LEU A 21 10.37 -0.79 -16.43
CA LEU A 21 8.91 -0.78 -16.52
C LEU A 21 8.45 0.59 -17.01
N ALA A 22 7.43 0.61 -17.86
CA ALA A 22 6.73 1.82 -18.24
C ALA A 22 5.60 2.13 -17.25
N GLN A 23 5.17 3.39 -17.22
CA GLN A 23 3.96 3.77 -16.49
C GLN A 23 2.75 2.97 -17.02
N GLY A 24 1.98 2.40 -16.08
CA GLY A 24 0.79 1.59 -16.38
C GLY A 24 1.07 0.11 -16.59
N ASP A 25 2.33 -0.33 -16.63
CA ASP A 25 2.66 -1.74 -16.73
C ASP A 25 2.13 -2.50 -15.52
N VAL A 26 1.54 -3.67 -15.78
CA VAL A 26 1.19 -4.63 -14.72
C VAL A 26 2.46 -5.35 -14.27
N VAL A 27 2.91 -5.01 -13.08
CA VAL A 27 4.15 -5.51 -12.46
C VAL A 27 3.96 -6.92 -11.91
N HIS A 28 2.79 -7.15 -11.29
CA HIS A 28 2.45 -8.40 -10.63
C HIS A 28 0.94 -8.61 -10.62
N LYS A 29 0.51 -9.87 -10.79
CA LYS A 29 -0.87 -10.31 -10.59
C LYS A 29 -0.97 -11.10 -9.29
N ILE A 30 -1.93 -10.78 -8.47
CA ILE A 30 -2.16 -11.41 -7.17
C ILE A 30 -3.08 -12.61 -7.39
N GLU A 31 -2.51 -13.79 -7.65
CA GLU A 31 -3.27 -14.99 -8.02
C GLU A 31 -3.29 -16.03 -6.91
N HIS A 32 -2.23 -16.10 -6.08
CA HIS A 32 -2.06 -17.12 -5.04
C HIS A 32 -2.08 -16.49 -3.65
N TYR A 33 -3.26 -16.40 -3.08
CA TYR A 33 -3.46 -15.81 -1.76
C TYR A 33 -4.49 -16.60 -0.96
N ARG A 34 -4.50 -16.36 0.34
CA ARG A 34 -5.56 -16.81 1.25
C ARG A 34 -6.26 -15.61 1.87
N LEU A 35 -7.57 -15.76 2.08
CA LEU A 35 -8.34 -14.78 2.85
C LEU A 35 -8.10 -15.01 4.33
N VAL A 36 -7.90 -13.92 5.07
CA VAL A 36 -7.78 -13.89 6.52
C VAL A 36 -8.66 -12.79 7.10
N ASP A 37 -9.17 -12.99 8.30
CA ASP A 37 -10.09 -12.08 8.99
C ASP A 37 -9.37 -11.04 9.87
N ARG A 38 -8.07 -11.22 10.09
CA ARG A 38 -7.25 -10.33 10.90
C ARG A 38 -6.03 -9.83 10.14
N PRO A 39 -5.72 -8.53 10.25
CA PRO A 39 -4.51 -8.00 9.64
C PRO A 39 -3.26 -8.52 10.36
N THR A 40 -2.21 -8.71 9.58
CA THR A 40 -0.84 -8.89 10.06
C THR A 40 0.07 -7.95 9.28
N TYR A 41 1.35 -7.92 9.60
CA TYR A 41 2.33 -7.12 8.84
C TYR A 41 2.56 -7.64 7.40
N GLN A 42 2.03 -8.80 7.07
CA GLN A 42 2.16 -9.43 5.73
C GLN A 42 0.88 -9.39 4.90
N THR A 43 -0.22 -8.90 5.47
CA THR A 43 -1.51 -8.88 4.79
C THR A 43 -1.79 -7.56 4.13
N ILE A 44 -2.67 -7.59 3.12
CA ILE A 44 -3.24 -6.41 2.47
C ILE A 44 -4.75 -6.45 2.65
N GLN A 45 -5.33 -5.34 3.12
CA GLN A 45 -6.76 -5.18 3.23
C GLN A 45 -7.38 -5.02 1.84
N VAL A 46 -8.41 -5.79 1.55
CA VAL A 46 -9.10 -5.79 0.24
C VAL A 46 -10.56 -5.38 0.31
N SER A 47 -11.14 -5.39 1.51
CA SER A 47 -12.48 -4.88 1.79
C SER A 47 -12.53 -4.37 3.22
N ARG A 48 -13.72 -3.93 3.68
CA ARG A 48 -13.91 -3.50 5.08
C ARG A 48 -13.37 -4.49 6.10
N ASP A 49 -13.68 -5.77 5.93
CA ASP A 49 -13.46 -6.82 6.93
C ASP A 49 -12.62 -7.99 6.40
N ALA A 50 -12.05 -7.87 5.20
CA ALA A 50 -11.27 -8.93 4.60
C ALA A 50 -9.84 -8.47 4.25
N HIS A 51 -8.91 -9.34 4.54
CA HIS A 51 -7.49 -9.19 4.21
C HIS A 51 -7.03 -10.38 3.38
N ILE A 52 -6.02 -10.18 2.56
CA ILE A 52 -5.36 -11.26 1.84
C ILE A 52 -3.92 -11.39 2.31
N GLU A 53 -3.46 -12.61 2.42
CA GLU A 53 -2.06 -12.94 2.57
C GLU A 53 -1.61 -13.65 1.29
N GLU A 54 -0.78 -12.96 0.51
CA GLU A 54 -0.20 -13.55 -0.68
C GLU A 54 1.06 -14.34 -0.31
N LEU A 55 1.22 -15.51 -0.92
CA LEU A 55 2.34 -16.40 -0.66
C LEU A 55 3.56 -16.12 -1.55
N GLY A 56 3.57 -15.00 -2.25
CA GLY A 56 4.61 -14.61 -3.20
C GLY A 56 5.41 -13.40 -2.76
N VAL A 57 5.35 -12.32 -3.55
CA VAL A 57 6.27 -11.18 -3.46
C VAL A 57 5.71 -9.98 -2.69
N LEU A 58 4.39 -9.90 -2.46
CA LEU A 58 3.77 -8.71 -1.85
C LEU A 58 4.30 -8.39 -0.46
N ALA A 59 4.65 -9.40 0.33
CA ALA A 59 5.22 -9.22 1.66
C ALA A 59 6.55 -8.45 1.67
N TYR A 60 7.20 -8.32 0.52
CA TYR A 60 8.47 -7.61 0.34
C TYR A 60 8.31 -6.24 -0.34
N LEU A 61 7.07 -5.86 -0.61
CA LEU A 61 6.72 -4.56 -1.17
C LEU A 61 6.64 -3.52 -0.05
N ASN A 62 7.69 -2.76 0.14
CA ASN A 62 7.83 -1.80 1.23
C ASN A 62 6.98 -0.54 1.03
N HIS A 63 6.79 0.21 2.11
CA HIS A 63 6.11 1.50 2.08
C HIS A 63 7.01 2.63 1.55
N SER A 64 6.40 3.54 0.80
CA SER A 64 6.96 4.87 0.55
C SER A 64 5.86 5.92 0.46
N CYS A 65 6.13 7.13 0.96
CA CYS A 65 5.31 8.31 0.72
C CYS A 65 5.52 8.90 -0.69
N ARG A 66 6.43 8.32 -1.47
CA ARG A 66 6.69 8.60 -2.87
C ARG A 66 6.67 7.28 -3.67
N PRO A 67 5.50 6.63 -3.75
CA PRO A 67 5.39 5.29 -4.31
C PRO A 67 5.68 5.29 -5.82
N ASN A 68 6.18 4.17 -6.32
CA ASN A 68 6.33 3.94 -7.74
C ASN A 68 5.39 2.85 -8.29
N VAL A 69 4.72 2.12 -7.39
CA VAL A 69 3.65 1.20 -7.78
C VAL A 69 2.39 1.45 -6.97
N HIS A 70 1.26 0.98 -7.50
CA HIS A 70 -0.04 0.94 -6.83
C HIS A 70 -0.53 -0.50 -6.73
N VAL A 71 -1.03 -0.88 -5.57
CA VAL A 71 -1.73 -2.14 -5.35
C VAL A 71 -3.22 -1.90 -5.54
N ASP A 72 -3.76 -2.38 -6.65
CA ASP A 72 -5.20 -2.33 -6.93
C ASP A 72 -5.86 -3.59 -6.38
N THR A 73 -6.61 -3.43 -5.29
CA THR A 73 -7.26 -4.55 -4.59
C THR A 73 -8.54 -5.05 -5.29
N ALA A 74 -9.12 -4.27 -6.20
CA ALA A 74 -10.26 -4.68 -7.01
C ALA A 74 -9.83 -5.50 -8.22
N ALA A 75 -8.77 -5.05 -8.90
CA ALA A 75 -8.19 -5.76 -10.04
C ALA A 75 -7.24 -6.89 -9.61
N LEU A 76 -6.82 -6.93 -8.35
CA LEU A 76 -5.80 -7.84 -7.81
C LEU A 76 -4.49 -7.75 -8.61
N THR A 77 -4.02 -6.53 -8.81
CA THR A 77 -2.78 -6.24 -9.56
C THR A 77 -1.91 -5.23 -8.84
N VAL A 78 -0.62 -5.28 -9.13
CA VAL A 78 0.34 -4.22 -8.84
C VAL A 78 0.71 -3.55 -10.15
N THR A 79 0.54 -2.24 -10.25
CA THR A 79 0.80 -1.47 -11.48
C THR A 79 1.81 -0.35 -11.25
N ALA A 80 2.63 -0.09 -12.26
CA ALA A 80 3.62 0.98 -12.22
C ALA A 80 2.95 2.37 -12.33
N LEU A 81 3.22 3.26 -11.38
CA LEU A 81 2.72 4.64 -11.36
C LEU A 81 3.53 5.60 -12.24
N ARG A 82 4.75 5.21 -12.57
CA ARG A 82 5.69 5.95 -13.41
C ARG A 82 6.64 4.97 -14.10
N ALA A 83 7.52 5.47 -14.94
CA ALA A 83 8.65 4.66 -15.40
C ALA A 83 9.56 4.27 -14.22
N ILE A 84 9.98 3.01 -14.18
CA ILE A 84 10.81 2.42 -13.13
C ILE A 84 12.02 1.78 -13.79
N ALA A 85 13.22 2.13 -13.34
CA ALA A 85 14.44 1.59 -13.88
C ALA A 85 14.72 0.15 -13.38
N ALA A 86 15.45 -0.63 -14.16
CA ALA A 86 15.97 -1.91 -13.71
C ALA A 86 16.83 -1.73 -12.46
N GLY A 87 16.65 -2.58 -11.45
CA GLY A 87 17.30 -2.51 -10.14
C GLY A 87 16.64 -1.56 -9.13
N GLU A 88 15.64 -0.81 -9.54
CA GLU A 88 14.90 0.09 -8.63
C GLU A 88 13.99 -0.71 -7.70
N GLU A 89 13.94 -0.32 -6.42
CA GLU A 89 13.04 -0.89 -5.43
C GLU A 89 11.60 -0.50 -5.75
N LEU A 90 10.69 -1.47 -5.66
CA LEU A 90 9.26 -1.27 -5.77
C LEU A 90 8.67 -0.98 -4.40
N ASN A 91 7.88 0.09 -4.32
CA ASN A 91 7.21 0.46 -3.08
C ASN A 91 5.86 1.11 -3.35
N PHE A 92 4.94 0.96 -2.41
CA PHE A 92 3.60 1.55 -2.49
C PHE A 92 3.24 2.32 -1.22
N PHE A 93 2.18 3.08 -1.30
CA PHE A 93 1.65 3.85 -0.17
C PHE A 93 0.71 2.96 0.65
N TYR A 94 1.14 2.43 1.79
CA TYR A 94 0.38 1.48 2.61
C TYR A 94 -1.03 1.96 2.96
N PRO A 95 -1.27 3.24 3.31
CA PRO A 95 -2.63 3.69 3.58
C PRO A 95 -3.58 3.66 2.38
N SER A 96 -3.10 3.35 1.16
CA SER A 96 -3.97 3.14 -0.01
C SER A 96 -4.78 1.85 0.07
N THR A 97 -4.31 0.89 0.86
CA THR A 97 -4.97 -0.40 1.12
C THR A 97 -5.38 -0.60 2.57
N GLU A 98 -4.63 -0.02 3.52
CA GLU A 98 -4.82 -0.27 4.95
C GLU A 98 -5.59 0.87 5.64
N TRP A 99 -6.73 0.54 6.23
CA TRP A 99 -7.50 1.48 7.05
C TRP A 99 -6.86 1.68 8.41
N GLU A 100 -6.55 0.59 9.10
CA GLU A 100 -5.90 0.57 10.40
C GLU A 100 -4.90 -0.58 10.44
N MET A 101 -3.63 -0.26 10.65
CA MET A 101 -2.56 -1.23 10.56
C MET A 101 -2.33 -1.98 11.87
N ASP A 102 -2.02 -3.28 11.77
CA ASP A 102 -1.64 -4.12 12.91
C ASP A 102 -0.35 -3.61 13.59
N ARG A 103 0.62 -3.17 12.79
CA ARG A 103 1.92 -2.67 13.27
C ARG A 103 2.26 -1.32 12.66
N PRO A 104 1.78 -0.22 13.26
CA PRO A 104 2.22 1.13 12.88
C PRO A 104 3.73 1.30 13.03
N PHE A 105 4.33 2.13 12.17
CA PHE A 105 5.76 2.40 12.22
C PHE A 105 6.09 3.83 11.79
N VAL A 106 7.28 4.30 12.18
CA VAL A 106 7.82 5.59 11.73
C VAL A 106 8.40 5.43 10.34
N CYS A 107 7.93 6.24 9.38
CA CYS A 107 8.42 6.21 8.01
C CYS A 107 9.79 6.87 7.90
N LEU A 108 10.71 6.19 7.21
CA LEU A 108 12.07 6.62 6.95
C LEU A 108 12.33 6.87 5.44
N CYS A 109 11.27 7.10 4.64
CA CYS A 109 11.40 7.23 3.19
C CYS A 109 12.12 8.50 2.73
N GLY A 110 12.27 9.51 3.59
CA GLY A 110 12.94 10.76 3.29
C GLY A 110 12.21 11.69 2.30
N ALA A 111 10.98 11.35 1.87
CA ALA A 111 10.21 12.21 0.99
C ALA A 111 9.82 13.54 1.67
N PRO A 112 9.77 14.68 0.94
CA PRO A 112 9.35 15.97 1.52
C PRO A 112 7.94 15.93 2.11
N GLN A 113 7.02 15.17 1.50
CA GLN A 113 5.63 14.98 1.94
C GLN A 113 5.45 13.76 2.85
N CYS A 114 6.50 13.28 3.49
CA CYS A 114 6.45 12.09 4.35
C CYS A 114 5.39 12.25 5.46
N VAL A 115 4.52 11.25 5.60
CA VAL A 115 3.45 11.24 6.62
C VAL A 115 3.99 10.98 8.03
N ARG A 116 5.27 10.65 8.18
CA ARG A 116 5.98 10.36 9.43
C ARG A 116 5.53 9.09 10.13
N LEU A 117 4.29 9.01 10.59
CA LEU A 117 3.71 7.82 11.19
C LEU A 117 2.81 7.12 10.16
N VAL A 118 3.12 5.88 9.84
CA VAL A 118 2.30 5.02 8.98
C VAL A 118 1.49 4.08 9.86
N ALA A 119 0.21 4.39 10.01
CA ALA A 119 -0.72 3.66 10.89
C ALA A 119 -2.02 3.26 10.16
N GLY A 120 -2.18 3.67 8.91
CA GLY A 120 -3.37 3.45 8.10
C GLY A 120 -4.07 4.75 7.71
N ALA A 121 -4.98 4.66 6.73
CA ALA A 121 -5.70 5.81 6.19
C ALA A 121 -6.56 6.54 7.24
N LYS A 122 -7.07 5.81 8.23
CA LYS A 122 -7.87 6.32 9.35
C LYS A 122 -7.23 7.52 10.06
N TYR A 123 -5.91 7.55 10.10
CA TYR A 123 -5.11 8.52 10.85
C TYR A 123 -4.55 9.66 9.99
N LEU A 124 -4.91 9.69 8.71
CA LEU A 124 -4.45 10.72 7.77
C LEU A 124 -5.59 11.65 7.35
N SER A 125 -5.25 12.90 7.03
CA SER A 125 -6.21 13.85 6.51
C SER A 125 -6.64 13.48 5.09
N VAL A 126 -7.85 13.89 4.71
CA VAL A 126 -8.36 13.74 3.34
C VAL A 126 -7.44 14.45 2.33
N ASP A 127 -6.89 15.61 2.70
CA ASP A 127 -5.93 16.32 1.86
C ASP A 127 -4.68 15.48 1.58
N THR A 128 -4.11 14.84 2.60
CA THR A 128 -2.98 13.94 2.42
C THR A 128 -3.33 12.76 1.54
N LEU A 129 -4.45 12.09 1.80
CA LEU A 129 -4.90 10.91 1.05
C LEU A 129 -5.22 11.24 -0.41
N SER A 130 -5.70 12.45 -0.72
CA SER A 130 -6.03 12.88 -2.08
C SER A 130 -4.84 12.94 -3.03
N ARG A 131 -3.61 12.89 -2.50
CA ARG A 131 -2.37 12.91 -3.28
C ARG A 131 -2.00 11.54 -3.85
N TYR A 132 -2.72 10.49 -3.45
CA TYR A 132 -2.41 9.09 -3.79
C TYR A 132 -3.59 8.39 -4.45
N PRO A 133 -3.35 7.39 -5.31
CA PRO A 133 -4.40 6.48 -5.72
C PRO A 133 -4.85 5.65 -4.51
N ILE A 134 -6.12 5.77 -4.15
CA ILE A 134 -6.71 5.14 -2.97
C ILE A 134 -7.72 4.07 -3.42
N ASN A 135 -7.66 2.89 -2.83
CA ASN A 135 -8.54 1.79 -3.14
C ASN A 135 -10.00 2.05 -2.73
N ARG A 136 -10.92 1.39 -3.41
CA ARG A 136 -12.37 1.59 -3.25
C ARG A 136 -12.84 1.40 -1.80
N HIS A 137 -12.37 0.35 -1.11
CA HIS A 137 -12.78 0.07 0.27
C HIS A 137 -12.31 1.15 1.24
N ILE A 138 -11.11 1.72 1.02
CA ILE A 138 -10.60 2.84 1.83
C ILE A 138 -11.43 4.10 1.58
N ARG A 139 -11.77 4.42 0.32
CA ARG A 139 -12.66 5.56 0.02
C ARG A 139 -14.01 5.43 0.70
N ALA A 140 -14.59 4.23 0.72
CA ALA A 140 -15.86 3.97 1.40
C ALA A 140 -15.76 4.22 2.91
N LEU A 141 -14.68 3.77 3.55
CA LEU A 141 -14.44 4.01 4.98
C LEU A 141 -14.19 5.50 5.31
N ILE A 142 -13.52 6.23 4.43
CA ILE A 142 -13.36 7.69 4.55
C ILE A 142 -14.73 8.38 4.53
N LEU A 143 -15.57 8.06 3.55
CA LEU A 143 -16.91 8.65 3.41
C LEU A 143 -17.77 8.36 4.63
N GLU A 144 -17.81 7.13 5.12
CA GLU A 144 -18.55 6.76 6.34
C GLU A 144 -18.06 7.56 7.57
N THR A 145 -16.75 7.74 7.71
CA THR A 145 -16.19 8.52 8.81
C THR A 145 -16.60 9.98 8.73
N LEU A 146 -16.60 10.57 7.53
CA LEU A 146 -17.04 11.95 7.31
C LEU A 146 -18.54 12.11 7.56
N GLU A 147 -19.36 11.17 7.07
CA GLU A 147 -20.79 11.19 7.30
C GLU A 147 -21.14 11.07 8.79
N ALA A 148 -20.45 10.18 9.52
CA ALA A 148 -20.62 10.05 10.97
C ALA A 148 -20.26 11.34 11.73
N ALA A 149 -19.25 12.09 11.29
CA ALA A 149 -18.85 13.36 11.87
C ALA A 149 -19.87 14.49 11.62
N LEU A 150 -20.69 14.39 10.58
CA LEU A 150 -21.73 15.37 10.23
C LEU A 150 -23.07 15.13 10.96
N VAL A 151 -23.26 13.98 11.64
CA VAL A 151 -24.47 13.73 12.43
C VAL A 151 -24.42 14.54 13.71
N PRO A 152 -25.39 15.43 13.99
CA PRO A 152 -25.43 16.20 15.23
C PRO A 152 -25.45 15.27 16.45
N ALA A 153 -24.67 15.60 17.46
CA ALA A 153 -24.76 14.92 18.75
C ALA A 153 -26.18 15.14 19.31
N ARG A 154 -26.85 14.04 19.70
CA ARG A 154 -28.16 14.09 20.38
C ARG A 154 -27.98 14.32 21.86
#